data_44665b577d66ce68b9dbf383151d92fd
#
_entry.id   44665b577d66ce68b9dbf383151d92fd
#
_cell.length_a   1.000
_cell.length_b   1.000
_cell.length_c   1.000
_cell.angle_alpha   90.00
_cell.angle_beta   90.00
_cell.angle_gamma   90.00
#
_symmetry.space_group_name_H-M   'P 1'
#
loop_
_entity.id
_entity.type
_entity.pdbx_description
1 polymer ?
#
loop_
_entity_poly.entity_id
_entity_poly.type
_entity_poly.pdbx_seq_one_letter_code
_entity_poly.pdbx_strand_id
1 'polypeptide(L)'
;MIREADFSLGQGRVRAQVIREQLGYLRGRFATHKVPMAIDVFGLTATDSTDMGIGQKWEQFVDQADVVLPMTYPSHYAPGTYGLGNPNAHPYAVLDHSLRDARRRSAGISGAGQLVPWYQDFTLGPPRYGAEHVRAQMQAGYDNGVRGWMLWNPGSRYTTEALRPEILSEAQERKRAPQPERSAQSDSARSTPPRDSTR
;
A
#
# COMPACT_ATOMS: atom_id res chain seq x y z
N MET A 1 27.28 -23.13 -11.74
CA MET A 1 26.04 -23.92 -11.70
C MET A 1 25.69 -24.10 -10.22
N ILE A 2 24.79 -23.25 -9.68
CA ILE A 2 24.32 -23.38 -8.31
C ILE A 2 23.34 -24.55 -8.35
N ARG A 3 23.67 -25.67 -7.69
CA ARG A 3 22.71 -26.76 -7.52
C ARG A 3 21.53 -26.20 -6.73
N GLU A 4 20.33 -26.35 -7.29
CA GLU A 4 19.09 -26.13 -6.52
C GLU A 4 19.23 -26.92 -5.22
N ALA A 5 19.22 -26.21 -4.10
CA ALA A 5 19.19 -26.87 -2.80
C ALA A 5 17.81 -27.54 -2.69
N ASP A 6 17.82 -28.87 -2.70
CA ASP A 6 16.61 -29.64 -2.46
C ASP A 6 16.24 -29.52 -0.97
N PHE A 7 15.44 -28.51 -0.68
CA PHE A 7 14.80 -28.37 0.62
C PHE A 7 13.67 -29.40 0.69
N SER A 8 13.98 -30.62 1.06
CA SER A 8 12.97 -31.64 1.33
C SER A 8 12.12 -31.17 2.51
N LEU A 9 10.95 -30.60 2.21
CA LEU A 9 10.00 -30.06 3.20
C LEU A 9 9.31 -31.18 4.03
N GLY A 10 9.76 -32.41 3.90
CA GLY A 10 9.07 -33.57 4.43
C GLY A 10 7.86 -33.96 3.55
N GLN A 11 7.35 -35.16 3.73
CA GLN A 11 6.27 -35.68 2.90
C GLN A 11 5.01 -34.84 3.02
N GLY A 12 4.56 -34.25 1.86
CA GLY A 12 3.29 -33.56 1.75
C GLY A 12 3.23 -32.13 2.33
N ARG A 13 4.32 -31.57 2.84
CA ARG A 13 4.32 -30.18 3.35
C ARG A 13 4.60 -29.17 2.23
N VAL A 14 3.83 -28.10 2.19
CA VAL A 14 4.04 -26.98 1.26
C VAL A 14 4.79 -25.83 1.96
N ARG A 15 5.59 -25.08 1.19
CA ARG A 15 6.43 -23.99 1.73
C ARG A 15 5.65 -22.97 2.56
N ALA A 16 4.47 -22.58 2.10
CA ALA A 16 3.64 -21.60 2.81
C ALA A 16 3.20 -22.08 4.20
N GLN A 17 2.93 -23.38 4.37
CA GLN A 17 2.63 -23.96 5.68
C GLN A 17 3.83 -23.94 6.60
N VAL A 18 5.02 -24.26 6.08
CA VAL A 18 6.27 -24.22 6.86
C VAL A 18 6.56 -22.79 7.33
N ILE A 19 6.42 -21.80 6.45
CA ILE A 19 6.58 -20.39 6.82
C ILE A 19 5.58 -19.99 7.91
N ARG A 20 4.29 -20.33 7.74
CA ARG A 20 3.27 -20.09 8.77
C ARG A 20 3.63 -20.67 10.13
N GLU A 21 4.04 -21.94 10.17
CA GLU A 21 4.41 -22.62 11.42
C GLU A 21 5.63 -21.98 12.09
N GLN A 22 6.64 -21.60 11.31
CA GLN A 22 7.83 -20.94 11.84
C GLN A 22 7.51 -19.55 12.39
N LEU A 23 6.70 -18.76 11.68
CA LEU A 23 6.27 -17.45 12.16
C LEU A 23 5.40 -17.56 13.41
N GLY A 24 4.48 -18.53 13.46
CA GLY A 24 3.67 -18.79 14.65
C GLY A 24 4.51 -19.19 15.86
N TYR A 25 5.53 -20.02 15.66
CA TYR A 25 6.50 -20.38 16.71
C TYR A 25 7.23 -19.14 17.23
N LEU A 26 7.78 -18.32 16.32
CA LEU A 26 8.51 -17.10 16.70
C LEU A 26 7.59 -16.12 17.42
N ARG A 27 6.38 -15.87 16.90
CA ARG A 27 5.39 -14.99 17.54
C ARG A 27 5.09 -15.46 18.98
N GLY A 28 4.90 -16.75 19.18
CA GLY A 28 4.71 -17.32 20.52
C GLY A 28 5.90 -17.06 21.45
N ARG A 29 7.12 -17.14 20.93
CA ARG A 29 8.34 -16.85 21.71
C ARG A 29 8.44 -15.36 22.07
N PHE A 30 8.18 -14.45 21.13
CA PHE A 30 8.20 -13.02 21.40
C PHE A 30 7.09 -12.59 22.37
N ALA A 31 5.92 -13.20 22.28
CA ALA A 31 4.80 -12.92 23.18
C ALA A 31 5.16 -13.16 24.65
N THR A 32 5.99 -14.16 24.98
CA THR A 32 6.46 -14.43 26.35
C THR A 32 7.26 -13.27 26.94
N HIS A 33 7.89 -12.46 26.06
CA HIS A 33 8.66 -11.27 26.44
C HIS A 33 7.87 -9.96 26.26
N LYS A 34 6.59 -10.03 25.85
CA LYS A 34 5.72 -8.87 25.55
C LYS A 34 6.31 -7.96 24.46
N VAL A 35 7.01 -8.53 23.50
CA VAL A 35 7.61 -7.82 22.37
C VAL A 35 6.78 -8.09 21.11
N PRO A 36 6.32 -7.05 20.40
CA PRO A 36 5.63 -7.24 19.12
C PRO A 36 6.59 -7.78 18.06
N MET A 37 6.07 -8.60 17.16
CA MET A 37 6.83 -9.17 16.05
C MET A 37 6.44 -8.47 14.75
N ALA A 38 7.44 -7.94 14.05
CA ALA A 38 7.32 -7.40 12.69
C ALA A 38 8.01 -8.32 11.69
N ILE A 39 7.45 -8.44 10.50
CA ILE A 39 8.03 -9.26 9.42
C ILE A 39 8.10 -8.48 8.11
N ASP A 40 9.23 -8.56 7.42
CA ASP A 40 9.38 -8.08 6.06
C ASP A 40 8.93 -9.15 5.06
N VAL A 41 8.18 -8.71 4.05
CA VAL A 41 7.69 -9.61 3.00
C VAL A 41 7.88 -8.94 1.63
N PHE A 42 7.99 -9.74 0.56
CA PHE A 42 8.02 -9.18 -0.78
C PHE A 42 6.73 -8.41 -1.09
N GLY A 43 6.85 -7.24 -1.72
CA GLY A 43 5.70 -6.39 -2.03
C GLY A 43 4.65 -7.05 -2.92
N LEU A 44 5.10 -7.89 -3.87
CA LEU A 44 4.22 -8.65 -4.75
C LEU A 44 3.32 -9.66 -4.03
N THR A 45 3.67 -10.09 -2.81
CA THR A 45 2.84 -11.02 -2.02
C THR A 45 1.46 -10.45 -1.72
N ALA A 46 1.33 -9.14 -1.66
CA ALA A 46 0.05 -8.46 -1.47
C ALA A 46 -0.93 -8.70 -2.62
N THR A 47 -0.42 -8.88 -3.85
CA THR A 47 -1.22 -9.01 -5.08
C THR A 47 -1.24 -10.43 -5.62
N ASP A 48 -0.11 -11.14 -5.58
CA ASP A 48 0.00 -12.52 -6.07
C ASP A 48 -0.78 -13.47 -5.17
N SER A 49 -1.64 -14.30 -5.78
CA SER A 49 -2.45 -15.29 -5.07
C SER A 49 -1.69 -16.58 -4.72
N THR A 50 -0.52 -16.78 -5.31
CA THR A 50 0.36 -17.93 -5.05
C THR A 50 1.29 -17.66 -3.87
N ASP A 51 2.18 -18.58 -3.56
CA ASP A 51 3.27 -18.39 -2.60
C ASP A 51 4.55 -17.87 -3.26
N MET A 52 4.47 -17.48 -4.56
CA MET A 52 5.57 -17.00 -5.40
C MET A 52 6.77 -17.97 -5.47
N GLY A 53 6.57 -19.26 -5.17
CA GLY A 53 7.64 -20.25 -5.08
C GLY A 53 8.59 -20.09 -3.89
N ILE A 54 8.32 -19.13 -2.99
CA ILE A 54 9.15 -18.81 -1.81
C ILE A 54 8.43 -19.05 -0.48
N GLY A 55 7.18 -19.50 -0.53
CA GLY A 55 6.38 -19.76 0.67
C GLY A 55 5.67 -18.52 1.24
N GLN A 56 5.80 -17.35 0.61
CA GLN A 56 5.13 -16.13 1.06
C GLN A 56 3.74 -16.01 0.44
N LYS A 57 2.76 -16.69 1.00
CA LYS A 57 1.34 -16.54 0.64
C LYS A 57 0.64 -15.67 1.68
N TRP A 58 0.05 -14.56 1.25
CA TRP A 58 -0.50 -13.50 2.12
C TRP A 58 -1.36 -14.03 3.26
N GLU A 59 -2.35 -14.85 2.94
CA GLU A 59 -3.31 -15.40 3.90
C GLU A 59 -2.69 -16.40 4.89
N GLN A 60 -1.48 -16.88 4.62
CA GLN A 60 -0.80 -17.84 5.48
C GLN A 60 0.13 -17.19 6.51
N PHE A 61 0.46 -15.91 6.36
CA PHE A 61 1.38 -15.26 7.29
C PHE A 61 0.85 -13.98 7.92
N VAL A 62 -0.17 -13.33 7.32
CA VAL A 62 -0.61 -11.99 7.74
C VAL A 62 -1.11 -11.94 9.19
N ASP A 63 -1.63 -13.05 9.71
CA ASP A 63 -2.08 -13.22 11.10
C ASP A 63 -0.99 -13.80 12.03
N GLN A 64 0.20 -14.06 11.50
CA GLN A 64 1.31 -14.60 12.28
C GLN A 64 2.31 -13.54 12.76
N ALA A 65 2.04 -12.26 12.50
CA ALA A 65 2.86 -11.13 12.95
C ALA A 65 1.98 -10.00 13.46
N ASP A 66 2.51 -9.15 14.33
CA ASP A 66 1.82 -7.95 14.81
C ASP A 66 1.92 -6.81 13.80
N VAL A 67 3.01 -6.78 13.01
CA VAL A 67 3.24 -5.83 11.93
C VAL A 67 3.74 -6.57 10.70
N VAL A 68 3.19 -6.25 9.54
CA VAL A 68 3.61 -6.77 8.24
C VAL A 68 4.13 -5.63 7.38
N LEU A 69 5.35 -5.76 6.91
CA LEU A 69 6.09 -4.73 6.18
C LEU A 69 6.35 -5.18 4.72
N PRO A 70 5.40 -5.00 3.80
CA PRO A 70 5.64 -5.33 2.40
C PRO A 70 6.64 -4.35 1.77
N MET A 71 7.63 -4.89 1.10
CA MET A 71 8.66 -4.15 0.35
C MET A 71 8.09 -3.71 -1.00
N THR A 72 7.27 -2.65 -1.00
CA THR A 72 6.54 -2.16 -2.16
C THR A 72 7.38 -1.18 -2.99
N TYR A 73 8.47 -1.66 -3.57
CA TYR A 73 9.37 -0.84 -4.39
C TYR A 73 8.91 -0.82 -5.86
N PRO A 74 8.46 0.31 -6.42
CA PRO A 74 7.94 0.37 -7.78
C PRO A 74 8.89 -0.18 -8.85
N SER A 75 10.21 -0.03 -8.66
CA SER A 75 11.23 -0.57 -9.56
C SER A 75 11.32 -2.11 -9.59
N HIS A 76 10.70 -2.80 -8.64
CA HIS A 76 10.70 -4.27 -8.55
C HIS A 76 9.45 -4.91 -9.18
N TYR A 77 8.55 -4.10 -9.72
CA TYR A 77 7.38 -4.58 -10.43
C TYR A 77 7.67 -4.66 -11.93
N ALA A 78 7.35 -5.79 -12.54
CA ALA A 78 7.59 -6.00 -13.96
C ALA A 78 6.74 -5.06 -14.83
N PRO A 79 7.22 -4.66 -16.02
CA PRO A 79 6.39 -3.96 -17.00
C PRO A 79 5.08 -4.70 -17.25
N GLY A 80 3.96 -3.95 -17.31
CA GLY A 80 2.62 -4.52 -17.46
C GLY A 80 1.91 -4.78 -16.12
N THR A 81 2.62 -4.81 -14.99
CA THR A 81 1.96 -4.94 -13.66
C THR A 81 0.99 -3.78 -13.47
N TYR A 82 -0.24 -4.08 -13.03
CA TYR A 82 -1.35 -3.13 -12.89
C TYR A 82 -1.69 -2.36 -14.18
N GLY A 83 -1.35 -2.90 -15.35
CA GLY A 83 -1.53 -2.22 -16.65
C GLY A 83 -0.52 -1.11 -16.92
N LEU A 84 0.50 -0.95 -16.09
CA LEU A 84 1.51 0.10 -16.20
C LEU A 84 2.67 -0.37 -17.09
N GLY A 85 2.96 0.37 -18.18
CA GLY A 85 4.09 0.06 -19.04
C GLY A 85 5.45 0.14 -18.32
N ASN A 86 5.60 1.11 -17.41
CA ASN A 86 6.74 1.24 -16.52
C ASN A 86 6.25 1.54 -15.09
N PRO A 87 6.07 0.53 -14.23
CA PRO A 87 5.63 0.72 -12.84
C PRO A 87 6.53 1.69 -12.07
N ASN A 88 7.85 1.68 -12.32
CA ASN A 88 8.80 2.57 -11.66
C ASN A 88 8.51 4.07 -11.89
N ALA A 89 7.87 4.42 -13.01
CA ALA A 89 7.46 5.78 -13.31
C ALA A 89 6.12 6.19 -12.66
N HIS A 90 5.43 5.25 -12.01
CA HIS A 90 4.10 5.46 -11.44
C HIS A 90 4.02 5.03 -9.96
N PRO A 91 4.87 5.59 -9.07
CA PRO A 91 4.99 5.12 -7.68
C PRO A 91 3.67 5.19 -6.91
N TYR A 92 2.87 6.25 -7.09
CA TYR A 92 1.55 6.34 -6.47
C TYR A 92 0.66 5.15 -6.87
N ALA A 93 0.53 4.89 -8.18
CA ALA A 93 -0.36 3.85 -8.67
C ALA A 93 0.06 2.45 -8.20
N VAL A 94 1.37 2.16 -8.20
CA VAL A 94 1.89 0.87 -7.71
C VAL A 94 1.53 0.68 -6.24
N LEU A 95 1.77 1.69 -5.42
CA LEU A 95 1.48 1.61 -3.98
C LEU A 95 -0.02 1.53 -3.72
N ASP A 96 -0.84 2.34 -4.41
CA ASP A 96 -2.29 2.32 -4.26
C ASP A 96 -2.87 0.93 -4.58
N HIS A 97 -2.48 0.32 -5.69
CA HIS A 97 -2.92 -1.04 -6.03
C HIS A 97 -2.46 -2.07 -5.02
N SER A 98 -1.16 -2.08 -4.67
CA SER A 98 -0.59 -3.06 -3.73
C SER A 98 -1.23 -2.97 -2.34
N LEU A 99 -1.38 -1.77 -1.81
CA LEU A 99 -1.96 -1.56 -0.47
C LEU A 99 -3.46 -1.86 -0.44
N ARG A 100 -4.18 -1.53 -1.50
CA ARG A 100 -5.60 -1.90 -1.63
C ARG A 100 -5.79 -3.41 -1.65
N ASP A 101 -4.95 -4.14 -2.40
CA ASP A 101 -4.97 -5.59 -2.44
C ASP A 101 -4.63 -6.19 -1.07
N ALA A 102 -3.57 -5.71 -0.42
CA ALA A 102 -3.17 -6.14 0.93
C ALA A 102 -4.34 -5.99 1.92
N ARG A 103 -4.99 -4.83 1.94
CA ARG A 103 -6.13 -4.56 2.83
C ARG A 103 -7.32 -5.46 2.52
N ARG A 104 -7.66 -5.60 1.24
CA ARG A 104 -8.77 -6.46 0.79
C ARG A 104 -8.56 -7.91 1.22
N ARG A 105 -7.33 -8.43 1.04
CA ARG A 105 -6.98 -9.80 1.39
C ARG A 105 -6.87 -10.03 2.89
N SER A 106 -6.60 -8.99 3.66
CA SER A 106 -6.56 -9.06 5.14
C SER A 106 -7.92 -8.90 5.79
N ALA A 107 -8.91 -8.29 5.13
CA ALA A 107 -10.18 -7.84 5.74
C ALA A 107 -11.00 -8.95 6.40
N GLY A 108 -10.87 -10.20 5.96
CA GLY A 108 -11.57 -11.37 6.52
C GLY A 108 -10.72 -12.19 7.50
N ILE A 109 -9.48 -11.76 7.80
CA ILE A 109 -8.54 -12.55 8.60
C ILE A 109 -8.44 -11.94 10.00
N SER A 110 -8.94 -12.69 10.98
CA SER A 110 -8.84 -12.27 12.38
C SER A 110 -7.38 -12.24 12.84
N GLY A 111 -6.97 -11.16 13.49
CA GLY A 111 -5.61 -10.99 13.99
C GLY A 111 -4.59 -10.64 12.92
N ALA A 112 -5.03 -10.23 11.72
CA ALA A 112 -4.13 -9.70 10.70
C ALA A 112 -3.28 -8.55 11.24
N GLY A 113 -1.96 -8.62 11.01
CA GLY A 113 -1.01 -7.62 11.50
C GLY A 113 -1.22 -6.24 10.88
N GLN A 114 -0.75 -5.21 11.59
CA GLN A 114 -0.77 -3.84 11.09
C GLN A 114 0.10 -3.73 9.83
N LEU A 115 -0.44 -3.10 8.79
CA LEU A 115 0.27 -2.87 7.54
C LEU A 115 1.16 -1.62 7.65
N VAL A 116 2.48 -1.81 7.47
CA VAL A 116 3.50 -0.74 7.47
C VAL A 116 4.45 -0.98 6.30
N PRO A 117 4.17 -0.44 5.11
CA PRO A 117 4.97 -0.71 3.91
C PRO A 117 6.34 -0.05 3.95
N TRP A 118 7.30 -0.69 3.29
CA TRP A 118 8.55 -0.07 2.89
C TRP A 118 8.35 0.68 1.57
N TYR A 119 8.82 1.91 1.50
CA TYR A 119 8.82 2.74 0.31
C TYR A 119 10.22 2.88 -0.27
N GLN A 120 10.27 2.99 -1.58
CA GLN A 120 11.51 3.15 -2.34
C GLN A 120 12.01 4.59 -2.23
N ASP A 121 13.23 4.77 -1.71
CA ASP A 121 13.95 6.03 -1.73
C ASP A 121 15.33 5.86 -2.39
N PHE A 122 15.35 5.19 -3.53
CA PHE A 122 16.54 4.97 -4.35
C PHE A 122 16.17 4.92 -5.83
N THR A 123 17.15 5.18 -6.70
CA THR A 123 16.98 5.07 -8.15
C THR A 123 17.46 3.70 -8.62
N LEU A 124 16.57 2.95 -9.28
CA LEU A 124 16.89 1.72 -10.02
C LEU A 124 16.17 1.79 -11.38
N GLY A 125 16.93 2.08 -12.42
CA GLY A 125 16.35 2.42 -13.73
C GLY A 125 15.65 3.78 -13.75
N PRO A 126 15.15 4.21 -14.94
CA PRO A 126 14.40 5.45 -15.09
C PRO A 126 12.98 5.32 -14.49
N PRO A 127 12.42 6.42 -13.94
CA PRO A 127 13.03 7.74 -13.76
C PRO A 127 13.99 7.79 -12.57
N ARG A 128 14.78 8.89 -12.47
CA ARG A 128 15.53 9.19 -11.27
C ARG A 128 14.55 9.56 -10.14
N TYR A 129 14.67 8.87 -9.01
CA TYR A 129 13.82 9.14 -7.85
C TYR A 129 14.26 10.41 -7.13
N GLY A 130 13.31 11.21 -6.72
CA GLY A 130 13.44 12.42 -5.93
C GLY A 130 12.28 12.55 -4.94
N ALA A 131 12.17 13.70 -4.30
CA ALA A 131 11.19 13.94 -3.25
C ALA A 131 9.74 13.71 -3.69
N GLU A 132 9.40 14.07 -4.94
CA GLU A 132 8.07 13.87 -5.52
C GLU A 132 7.69 12.39 -5.60
N HIS A 133 8.63 11.51 -5.96
CA HIS A 133 8.40 10.06 -6.05
C HIS A 133 8.19 9.43 -4.66
N VAL A 134 8.95 9.89 -3.67
CA VAL A 134 8.80 9.43 -2.28
C VAL A 134 7.46 9.92 -1.71
N ARG A 135 7.11 11.19 -1.90
CA ARG A 135 5.83 11.75 -1.47
C ARG A 135 4.63 11.08 -2.13
N ALA A 136 4.74 10.71 -3.41
CA ALA A 136 3.68 9.99 -4.10
C ALA A 136 3.39 8.63 -3.45
N GLN A 137 4.42 7.92 -2.99
CA GLN A 137 4.26 6.68 -2.24
C GLN A 137 3.61 6.90 -0.87
N MET A 138 4.05 7.94 -0.14
CA MET A 138 3.45 8.32 1.15
C MET A 138 1.97 8.68 0.99
N GLN A 139 1.63 9.45 -0.05
CA GLN A 139 0.26 9.84 -0.33
C GLN A 139 -0.62 8.62 -0.61
N ALA A 140 -0.15 7.69 -1.45
CA ALA A 140 -0.87 6.43 -1.70
C ALA A 140 -1.10 5.63 -0.41
N GLY A 141 -0.12 5.63 0.50
CA GLY A 141 -0.27 5.03 1.83
C GLY A 141 -1.39 5.68 2.64
N TYR A 142 -1.39 7.00 2.74
CA TYR A 142 -2.42 7.74 3.49
C TYR A 142 -3.81 7.56 2.88
N ASP A 143 -3.94 7.60 1.56
CA ASP A 143 -5.21 7.40 0.85
C ASP A 143 -5.77 5.98 1.08
N ASN A 144 -4.89 5.01 1.32
CA ASN A 144 -5.26 3.66 1.72
C ASN A 144 -5.37 3.46 3.24
N GLY A 145 -5.35 4.51 4.04
CA GLY A 145 -5.51 4.46 5.50
C GLY A 145 -4.30 3.86 6.24
N VAL A 146 -3.16 3.74 5.58
CA VAL A 146 -1.89 3.32 6.19
C VAL A 146 -1.26 4.54 6.84
N ARG A 147 -0.93 4.44 8.14
CA ARG A 147 -0.42 5.58 8.93
C ARG A 147 1.05 5.50 9.27
N GLY A 148 1.65 4.30 9.09
CA GLY A 148 3.07 4.06 9.31
C GLY A 148 3.72 3.56 8.02
N TRP A 149 4.94 3.95 7.79
CA TRP A 149 5.76 3.51 6.66
C TRP A 149 7.24 3.57 7.02
N MET A 150 8.04 2.88 6.23
CA MET A 150 9.50 2.93 6.32
C MET A 150 10.08 3.31 4.96
N LEU A 151 11.24 3.97 4.96
CA LEU A 151 11.97 4.27 3.72
C LEU A 151 13.15 3.31 3.59
N TRP A 152 13.37 2.82 2.39
CA TRP A 152 14.52 2.01 2.06
C TRP A 152 15.42 2.71 1.04
N ASN A 153 16.70 2.81 1.38
CA ASN A 153 17.77 3.20 0.47
C ASN A 153 19.01 2.34 0.77
N PRO A 154 19.50 1.54 -0.20
CA PRO A 154 20.64 0.64 0.03
C PRO A 154 21.95 1.39 0.35
N GLY A 155 22.06 2.66 -0.04
CA GLY A 155 23.19 3.54 0.29
C GLY A 155 23.02 4.34 1.58
N SER A 156 21.91 4.14 2.32
CA SER A 156 21.56 4.88 3.53
C SER A 156 21.53 6.42 3.33
N ARG A 157 21.22 6.87 2.11
CA ARG A 157 21.13 8.29 1.73
C ARG A 157 19.69 8.63 1.42
N TYR A 158 18.99 9.16 2.42
CA TYR A 158 17.56 9.43 2.31
C TYR A 158 17.25 10.82 1.78
N THR A 159 16.16 10.92 1.02
CA THR A 159 15.66 12.17 0.44
C THR A 159 14.88 12.95 1.50
N THR A 160 15.61 13.66 2.35
CA THR A 160 15.04 14.40 3.51
C THR A 160 14.05 15.48 3.12
N GLU A 161 14.14 16.02 1.89
CA GLU A 161 13.19 16.97 1.32
C GLU A 161 11.78 16.38 1.21
N ALA A 162 11.66 15.07 1.03
CA ALA A 162 10.37 14.39 1.00
C ALA A 162 9.66 14.41 2.36
N LEU A 163 10.41 14.50 3.45
CA LEU A 163 9.91 14.47 4.82
C LEU A 163 9.51 15.86 5.35
N ARG A 164 9.87 16.92 4.64
CA ARG A 164 9.48 18.28 5.02
C ARG A 164 8.05 18.54 4.62
N PRO A 165 7.28 19.31 5.41
CA PRO A 165 5.99 19.79 4.98
C PRO A 165 6.13 20.52 3.64
N GLU A 166 5.23 20.23 2.71
CA GLU A 166 5.18 20.95 1.45
C GLU A 166 4.68 22.38 1.74
N ILE A 167 5.53 23.39 1.49
CA ILE A 167 5.10 24.78 1.51
C ILE A 167 4.33 25.00 0.21
N LEU A 168 3.01 24.91 0.30
CA LEU A 168 2.14 25.18 -0.82
C LEU A 168 2.21 26.69 -1.12
N SER A 169 2.37 27.06 -2.40
CA SER A 169 2.15 28.43 -2.82
C SER A 169 0.67 28.79 -2.61
N GLU A 170 0.36 30.06 -2.37
CA GLU A 170 -1.03 30.52 -2.21
C GLU A 170 -1.97 30.04 -3.34
N ALA A 171 -1.43 29.89 -4.55
CA ALA A 171 -2.18 29.38 -5.70
C ALA A 171 -2.51 27.89 -5.58
N GLN A 172 -1.64 27.09 -4.95
CA GLN A 172 -1.87 25.68 -4.68
C GLN A 172 -2.83 25.49 -3.51
N GLU A 173 -2.75 26.34 -2.49
CA GLU A 173 -3.69 26.36 -1.36
C GLU A 173 -5.11 26.67 -1.83
N ARG A 174 -5.28 27.65 -2.71
CA ARG A 174 -6.59 27.97 -3.32
C ARG A 174 -7.18 26.82 -4.13
N LYS A 175 -6.36 26.00 -4.76
CA LYS A 175 -6.82 24.80 -5.50
C LYS A 175 -7.23 23.64 -4.58
N ARG A 176 -6.65 23.57 -3.38
CA ARG A 176 -6.97 22.55 -2.36
C ARG A 176 -8.12 22.95 -1.43
N ALA A 177 -8.43 24.24 -1.35
CA ALA A 177 -9.58 24.73 -0.59
C ALA A 177 -10.88 24.11 -1.15
N PRO A 178 -11.79 23.62 -0.31
CA PRO A 178 -13.09 23.15 -0.75
C PRO A 178 -13.77 24.27 -1.55
N GLN A 179 -14.23 23.98 -2.76
CA GLN A 179 -15.05 24.96 -3.49
C GLN A 179 -16.31 25.19 -2.66
N PRO A 180 -16.71 26.47 -2.41
CA PRO A 180 -17.95 26.74 -1.75
C PRO A 180 -19.07 26.09 -2.55
N GLU A 181 -19.89 25.29 -1.88
CA GLU A 181 -21.08 24.71 -2.47
C GLU A 181 -21.88 25.83 -3.15
N ARG A 182 -22.09 25.68 -4.44
CA ARG A 182 -23.02 26.57 -5.16
C ARG A 182 -24.37 26.39 -4.48
N SER A 183 -24.72 27.38 -3.65
CA SER A 183 -26.04 27.45 -3.08
C SER A 183 -27.03 27.36 -4.25
N ALA A 184 -27.82 26.31 -4.24
CA ALA A 184 -28.95 26.18 -5.14
C ALA A 184 -29.88 27.38 -4.87
N GLN A 185 -29.79 28.40 -5.71
CA GLN A 185 -30.82 29.42 -5.78
C GLN A 185 -32.09 28.73 -6.21
N SER A 186 -32.99 28.58 -5.25
CA SER A 186 -34.36 28.15 -5.47
C SER A 186 -35.04 29.11 -6.45
N ASP A 187 -35.33 28.59 -7.63
CA ASP A 187 -36.33 29.19 -8.54
C ASP A 187 -37.71 29.10 -7.91
N SER A 188 -38.03 30.03 -7.07
CA SER A 188 -39.41 30.33 -6.67
C SER A 188 -39.91 31.48 -7.54
N ALA A 189 -40.36 31.15 -8.73
CA ALA A 189 -41.03 32.14 -9.59
C ALA A 189 -42.35 31.55 -10.11
N ARG A 190 -43.42 32.06 -9.48
CA ARG A 190 -44.72 32.39 -10.08
C ARG A 190 -45.60 31.21 -10.54
N SER A 191 -46.42 30.75 -9.61
CA SER A 191 -47.77 30.29 -9.92
C SER A 191 -48.73 31.48 -9.99
N THR A 192 -49.18 31.84 -11.18
CA THR A 192 -50.33 32.70 -11.40
C THR A 192 -51.60 31.87 -11.45
N PRO A 193 -52.65 32.14 -10.70
CA PRO A 193 -53.90 31.40 -10.80
C PRO A 193 -54.70 31.82 -12.03
N PRO A 194 -55.46 30.88 -12.65
CA PRO A 194 -56.34 31.19 -13.78
C PRO A 194 -57.55 32.00 -13.31
N ARG A 195 -57.86 33.06 -14.04
CA ARG A 195 -59.10 33.83 -13.88
C ARG A 195 -60.27 32.99 -14.42
N ASP A 196 -61.19 32.79 -13.54
CA ASP A 196 -62.55 32.38 -13.86
C ASP A 196 -63.26 33.53 -14.62
N SER A 197 -63.88 33.22 -15.74
CA SER A 197 -64.87 34.08 -16.40
C SER A 197 -66.03 33.24 -16.95
N THR A 198 -67.03 33.11 -16.12
CA THR A 198 -68.40 32.83 -16.51
C THR A 198 -68.93 33.94 -17.42
N ARG A 199 -69.27 33.56 -18.64
CA ARG A 199 -70.62 33.84 -19.27
C ARG A 199 -70.67 33.17 -20.62
#